data_97e5f65403b8a53d83988bba7353a5f8
#
_entry.id   97e5f65403b8a53d83988bba7353a5f8
#
_cell.length_a   1.000
_cell.length_b   1.000
_cell.length_c   1.000
_cell.angle_alpha   90.00
_cell.angle_beta   90.00
_cell.angle_gamma   90.00
#
_symmetry.space_group_name_H-M   'P 1'
#
loop_
_entity.id
_entity.type
_entity.pdbx_description
1 polymer ?
#
loop_
_entity_poly.entity_id
_entity_poly.type
_entity_poly.pdbx_seq_one_letter_code
_entity_poly.pdbx_strand_id
1 'polypeptide(L)'
;MSQSSQSTPRCTVRTVQCPCGETITANVYSTVNVTMEPELLYRLLAGTLNVATCPNCGRTAASAQPFIYHDMARGLFAYVYPDANLPEDEREEMLEQLRSVYDQAVAESERLTQFSTRNGRQGGGVEPRVRRLLPHDDALRRLSPDAPPMQVIFGVEDLTALVESLLDDEEKLGRVALSMKASGEAERRRLLSVATRLAEQAHCLVEVEDLPGEYTVQMYGSRARIRQLGEALKLLHRAG
;
A
#
# COMPACT_ATOMS: atom_id res chain seq x y z
N MET A 1 16.71 -8.14 27.80
CA MET A 1 17.12 -8.29 26.40
C MET A 1 15.85 -8.59 25.63
N SER A 2 15.24 -7.57 25.06
CA SER A 2 13.97 -7.68 24.33
C SER A 2 14.26 -8.22 22.93
N GLN A 3 13.74 -9.42 22.63
CA GLN A 3 13.75 -9.95 21.27
C GLN A 3 12.74 -9.13 20.45
N SER A 4 13.26 -8.32 19.54
CA SER A 4 12.47 -7.66 18.51
C SER A 4 11.89 -8.76 17.62
N SER A 5 10.56 -8.89 17.64
CA SER A 5 9.81 -9.70 16.67
C SER A 5 10.13 -9.18 15.27
N GLN A 6 10.91 -9.94 14.51
CA GLN A 6 11.17 -9.68 13.11
C GLN A 6 9.83 -9.76 12.37
N SER A 7 9.23 -8.61 12.07
CA SER A 7 8.08 -8.53 11.18
C SER A 7 8.55 -8.90 9.77
N THR A 8 7.93 -9.90 9.16
CA THR A 8 8.12 -10.24 7.74
C THR A 8 7.95 -8.97 6.91
N PRO A 9 8.85 -8.67 5.95
CA PRO A 9 8.77 -7.43 5.20
C PRO A 9 7.46 -7.36 4.42
N ARG A 10 6.63 -6.40 4.75
CA ARG A 10 5.37 -6.08 4.03
C ARG A 10 5.65 -5.52 2.64
N CYS A 11 6.86 -5.07 2.42
CA CYS A 11 7.35 -4.49 1.19
C CYS A 11 8.61 -5.22 0.75
N THR A 12 8.68 -5.62 -0.50
CA THR A 12 9.87 -6.20 -1.13
C THR A 12 10.32 -5.32 -2.29
N VAL A 13 11.63 -5.15 -2.40
CA VAL A 13 12.21 -4.47 -3.56
C VAL A 13 12.28 -5.46 -4.72
N ARG A 14 11.65 -5.14 -5.83
CA ARG A 14 11.67 -5.93 -7.06
C ARG A 14 12.35 -5.17 -8.18
N THR A 15 13.10 -5.90 -8.96
CA THR A 15 13.76 -5.39 -10.16
C THR A 15 12.99 -5.85 -11.40
N VAL A 16 12.61 -4.88 -12.25
CA VAL A 16 11.87 -5.11 -13.49
C VAL A 16 12.66 -4.54 -14.64
N GLN A 17 12.74 -5.25 -15.76
CA GLN A 17 13.33 -4.72 -16.98
C GLN A 17 12.30 -3.94 -17.79
N CYS A 18 12.58 -2.68 -18.06
CA CYS A 18 11.79 -1.86 -18.95
C CYS A 18 12.03 -2.29 -20.42
N PRO A 19 11.03 -2.23 -21.30
CA PRO A 19 11.22 -2.48 -22.75
C PRO A 19 12.26 -1.56 -23.42
N CYS A 20 12.61 -0.42 -22.80
CA CYS A 20 13.69 0.44 -23.30
C CYS A 20 15.11 -0.05 -22.90
N GLY A 21 15.22 -1.15 -22.18
CA GLY A 21 16.48 -1.73 -21.70
C GLY A 21 16.93 -1.27 -20.31
N GLU A 22 16.25 -0.28 -19.73
CA GLU A 22 16.55 0.22 -18.39
C GLU A 22 16.08 -0.76 -17.30
N THR A 23 16.85 -0.86 -16.22
CA THR A 23 16.50 -1.68 -15.05
C THR A 23 15.81 -0.81 -14.00
N ILE A 24 14.55 -1.12 -13.69
CA ILE A 24 13.73 -0.36 -12.75
C ILE A 24 13.62 -1.13 -11.44
N THR A 25 13.77 -0.42 -10.34
CA THR A 25 13.54 -0.96 -9.00
C THR A 25 12.21 -0.46 -8.46
N ALA A 26 11.34 -1.37 -8.02
CA ALA A 26 10.03 -1.06 -7.46
C ALA A 26 9.89 -1.61 -6.04
N ASN A 27 9.22 -0.85 -5.19
CA ASN A 27 8.70 -1.31 -3.92
C ASN A 27 7.37 -2.03 -4.17
N VAL A 28 7.32 -3.33 -3.90
CA VAL A 28 6.11 -4.15 -4.06
C VAL A 28 5.60 -4.57 -2.68
N TYR A 29 4.43 -4.09 -2.35
CA TYR A 29 3.73 -4.40 -1.11
C TYR A 29 2.90 -5.68 -1.31
N SER A 30 3.17 -6.69 -0.52
CA SER A 30 2.35 -7.91 -0.44
C SER A 30 1.20 -7.76 0.57
N THR A 31 1.31 -6.78 1.47
CA THR A 31 0.26 -6.41 2.42
C THR A 31 0.21 -4.89 2.52
N VAL A 32 -0.96 -4.33 2.30
CA VAL A 32 -1.28 -2.90 2.39
C VAL A 32 -2.19 -2.71 3.60
N ASN A 33 -1.65 -2.17 4.69
CA ASN A 33 -2.39 -1.93 5.92
C ASN A 33 -2.52 -0.42 6.16
N VAL A 34 -3.59 0.18 5.65
CA VAL A 34 -3.81 1.63 5.74
C VAL A 34 -4.15 2.11 7.15
N THR A 35 -4.51 1.21 8.06
CA THR A 35 -4.68 1.56 9.48
C THR A 35 -3.34 1.85 10.15
N MET A 36 -2.28 1.14 9.75
CA MET A 36 -0.93 1.31 10.30
C MET A 36 -0.07 2.26 9.47
N GLU A 37 -0.30 2.29 8.15
CA GLU A 37 0.46 3.04 7.16
C GLU A 37 -0.53 3.83 6.27
N PRO A 38 -1.12 4.94 6.79
CA PRO A 38 -2.18 5.68 6.09
C PRO A 38 -1.78 6.25 4.73
N GLU A 39 -0.49 6.44 4.50
CA GLU A 39 0.05 6.90 3.22
C GLU A 39 -0.17 5.90 2.08
N LEU A 40 -0.29 4.59 2.38
CA LEU A 40 -0.56 3.57 1.36
C LEU A 40 -1.95 3.73 0.73
N LEU A 41 -2.92 4.30 1.47
CA LEU A 41 -4.20 4.70 0.91
C LEU A 41 -4.02 5.65 -0.27
N TYR A 42 -3.20 6.69 -0.08
CA TYR A 42 -3.01 7.71 -1.12
C TYR A 42 -2.13 7.21 -2.26
N ARG A 43 -1.25 6.22 -2.03
CA ARG A 43 -0.58 5.51 -3.14
C ARG A 43 -1.57 4.71 -3.98
N LEU A 44 -2.53 4.04 -3.35
CA LEU A 44 -3.60 3.33 -4.05
C LEU A 44 -4.43 4.31 -4.89
N LEU A 45 -4.95 5.37 -4.27
CA LEU A 45 -5.79 6.37 -4.92
C LEU A 45 -5.06 7.17 -6.02
N ALA A 46 -3.75 7.34 -5.90
CA ALA A 46 -2.91 7.98 -6.92
C ALA A 46 -2.52 7.03 -8.07
N GLY A 47 -2.80 5.72 -7.94
CA GLY A 47 -2.40 4.71 -8.93
C GLY A 47 -0.89 4.41 -8.92
N THR A 48 -0.20 4.70 -7.80
CA THR A 48 1.26 4.49 -7.66
C THR A 48 1.60 3.30 -6.75
N LEU A 49 0.59 2.64 -6.18
CA LEU A 49 0.79 1.45 -5.36
C LEU A 49 1.25 0.27 -6.25
N ASN A 50 2.38 -0.34 -5.90
CA ASN A 50 2.97 -1.46 -6.64
C ASN A 50 3.26 -1.14 -8.12
N VAL A 51 3.49 0.14 -8.43
CA VAL A 51 3.82 0.63 -9.77
C VAL A 51 5.24 1.18 -9.77
N ALA A 52 6.00 0.83 -10.79
CA ALA A 52 7.32 1.39 -11.08
C ALA A 52 7.26 2.29 -12.31
N THR A 53 7.91 3.45 -12.25
CA THR A 53 8.06 4.33 -13.39
C THR A 53 9.51 4.30 -13.88
N CYS A 54 9.70 4.09 -15.18
CA CYS A 54 11.02 4.08 -15.79
C CYS A 54 11.61 5.50 -15.86
N PRO A 55 12.76 5.76 -15.25
CA PRO A 55 13.36 7.09 -15.27
C PRO A 55 13.85 7.51 -16.66
N ASN A 56 14.11 6.54 -17.54
CA ASN A 56 14.62 6.82 -18.87
C ASN A 56 13.53 7.14 -19.90
N CYS A 57 12.39 6.42 -19.87
CA CYS A 57 11.34 6.56 -20.90
C CYS A 57 9.95 6.92 -20.36
N GLY A 58 9.80 7.09 -19.04
CA GLY A 58 8.55 7.44 -18.38
C GLY A 58 7.47 6.34 -18.37
N ARG A 59 7.74 5.16 -18.96
CA ARG A 59 6.77 4.06 -18.94
C ARG A 59 6.58 3.52 -17.53
N THR A 60 5.34 3.23 -17.19
CA THR A 60 4.95 2.60 -15.93
C THR A 60 4.79 1.09 -16.10
N ALA A 61 5.14 0.35 -15.06
CA ALA A 61 4.92 -1.09 -14.96
C ALA A 61 4.28 -1.41 -13.61
N ALA A 62 3.08 -1.96 -13.62
CA ALA A 62 2.41 -2.44 -12.42
C ALA A 62 2.87 -3.86 -12.07
N SER A 63 2.93 -4.18 -10.79
CA SER A 63 3.18 -5.54 -10.34
C SER A 63 1.93 -6.40 -10.56
N ALA A 64 2.12 -7.58 -11.15
CA ALA A 64 1.07 -8.59 -11.27
C ALA A 64 0.89 -9.45 -10.00
N GLN A 65 1.60 -9.13 -8.91
CA GLN A 65 1.51 -9.91 -7.68
C GLN A 65 0.26 -9.55 -6.89
N PRO A 66 -0.53 -10.54 -6.46
CA PRO A 66 -1.62 -10.33 -5.52
C PRO A 66 -1.14 -9.74 -4.19
N PHE A 67 -2.02 -9.01 -3.52
CA PHE A 67 -1.73 -8.43 -2.21
C PHE A 67 -2.98 -8.42 -1.33
N ILE A 68 -2.75 -8.29 -0.02
CA ILE A 68 -3.83 -8.12 0.96
C ILE A 68 -3.99 -6.63 1.24
N TYR A 69 -5.22 -6.13 1.14
CA TYR A 69 -5.59 -4.79 1.56
C TYR A 69 -6.37 -4.85 2.87
N HIS A 70 -6.00 -4.00 3.81
CA HIS A 70 -6.56 -3.99 5.16
C HIS A 70 -6.84 -2.57 5.64
N ASP A 71 -8.12 -2.26 5.84
CA ASP A 71 -8.62 -0.99 6.38
C ASP A 71 -9.68 -1.27 7.46
N MET A 72 -9.21 -1.38 8.70
CA MET A 72 -10.11 -1.67 9.84
C MET A 72 -11.05 -0.51 10.14
N ALA A 73 -10.63 0.73 9.87
CA ALA A 73 -11.48 1.89 10.13
C ALA A 73 -12.75 1.88 9.28
N ARG A 74 -12.67 1.27 8.07
CA ARG A 74 -13.79 1.13 7.13
C ARG A 74 -14.34 -0.29 7.05
N GLY A 75 -13.85 -1.21 7.90
CA GLY A 75 -14.29 -2.60 7.91
C GLY A 75 -13.97 -3.33 6.60
N LEU A 76 -12.91 -2.96 5.90
CA LEU A 76 -12.51 -3.56 4.63
C LEU A 76 -11.27 -4.42 4.80
N PHE A 77 -11.42 -5.70 4.48
CA PHE A 77 -10.35 -6.68 4.39
C PHE A 77 -10.49 -7.43 3.06
N ALA A 78 -9.50 -7.28 2.18
CA ALA A 78 -9.59 -7.81 0.83
C ALA A 78 -8.31 -8.50 0.37
N TYR A 79 -8.46 -9.62 -0.33
CA TYR A 79 -7.43 -10.19 -1.19
C TYR A 79 -7.62 -9.61 -2.59
N VAL A 80 -6.58 -8.94 -3.09
CA VAL A 80 -6.63 -8.23 -4.35
C VAL A 80 -5.78 -8.94 -5.39
N TYR A 81 -6.42 -9.38 -6.46
CA TYR A 81 -5.75 -9.90 -7.63
C TYR A 81 -5.65 -8.78 -8.68
N PRO A 82 -4.44 -8.37 -9.09
CA PRO A 82 -4.28 -7.15 -9.90
C PRO A 82 -4.90 -7.21 -11.29
N ASP A 83 -5.04 -8.41 -11.88
CA ASP A 83 -5.63 -8.57 -13.22
C ASP A 83 -7.16 -8.69 -13.14
N ALA A 84 -7.85 -7.68 -13.66
CA ALA A 84 -9.31 -7.67 -13.78
C ALA A 84 -9.83 -8.60 -14.88
N ASN A 85 -8.99 -9.02 -15.83
CA ASN A 85 -9.40 -9.81 -16.99
C ASN A 85 -9.12 -11.30 -16.83
N LEU A 86 -8.90 -11.77 -15.60
CA LEU A 86 -8.72 -13.19 -15.34
C LEU A 86 -9.93 -13.98 -15.88
N PRO A 87 -9.74 -15.08 -16.66
CA PRO A 87 -10.83 -15.95 -17.10
C PRO A 87 -11.70 -16.45 -15.95
N GLU A 88 -12.97 -16.71 -16.23
CA GLU A 88 -13.96 -17.09 -15.19
C GLU A 88 -13.59 -18.40 -14.50
N ASP A 89 -13.14 -19.40 -15.26
CA ASP A 89 -12.65 -20.67 -14.75
C ASP A 89 -11.45 -20.51 -13.80
N GLU A 90 -10.50 -19.66 -14.17
CA GLU A 90 -9.35 -19.35 -13.30
C GLU A 90 -9.77 -18.57 -12.05
N ARG A 91 -10.79 -17.70 -12.15
CA ARG A 91 -11.36 -16.99 -10.99
C ARG A 91 -12.02 -17.97 -10.03
N GLU A 92 -12.82 -18.90 -10.53
CA GLU A 92 -13.49 -19.91 -9.71
C GLU A 92 -12.48 -20.78 -8.98
N GLU A 93 -11.46 -21.27 -9.67
CA GLU A 93 -10.39 -22.08 -9.07
C GLU A 93 -9.66 -21.30 -7.95
N MET A 94 -9.32 -20.05 -8.20
CA MET A 94 -8.67 -19.19 -7.20
C MET A 94 -9.54 -18.95 -5.99
N LEU A 95 -10.84 -18.67 -6.19
CA LEU A 95 -11.81 -18.47 -5.11
C LEU A 95 -11.95 -19.73 -4.25
N GLU A 96 -11.94 -20.90 -4.85
CA GLU A 96 -12.01 -22.18 -4.13
C GLU A 96 -10.74 -22.42 -3.30
N GLN A 97 -9.57 -22.15 -3.88
CA GLN A 97 -8.29 -22.23 -3.16
C GLN A 97 -8.24 -21.27 -1.97
N LEU A 98 -8.62 -20.00 -2.17
CA LEU A 98 -8.64 -18.99 -1.10
C LEU A 98 -9.66 -19.37 0.02
N ARG A 99 -10.83 -19.88 -0.35
CA ARG A 99 -11.82 -20.35 0.61
C ARG A 99 -11.25 -21.50 1.45
N SER A 100 -10.63 -22.47 0.82
CA SER A 100 -10.00 -23.59 1.51
C SER A 100 -8.92 -23.14 2.50
N VAL A 101 -8.07 -22.20 2.10
CA VAL A 101 -7.02 -21.62 2.97
C VAL A 101 -7.63 -20.84 4.13
N TYR A 102 -8.66 -20.05 3.87
CA TYR A 102 -9.36 -19.27 4.89
C TYR A 102 -10.04 -20.19 5.92
N ASP A 103 -10.77 -21.21 5.47
CA ASP A 103 -11.44 -22.17 6.34
C ASP A 103 -10.43 -22.94 7.22
N GLN A 104 -9.30 -23.32 6.68
CA GLN A 104 -8.21 -23.94 7.44
C GLN A 104 -7.64 -22.99 8.50
N ALA A 105 -7.41 -21.72 8.15
CA ALA A 105 -6.88 -20.72 9.08
C ALA A 105 -7.87 -20.42 10.23
N VAL A 106 -9.17 -20.33 9.93
CA VAL A 106 -10.23 -20.16 10.94
C VAL A 106 -10.29 -21.36 11.87
N ALA A 107 -10.32 -22.59 11.32
CA ALA A 107 -10.37 -23.81 12.12
C ALA A 107 -9.12 -23.95 13.03
N GLU A 108 -7.95 -23.55 12.56
CA GLU A 108 -6.73 -23.58 13.37
C GLU A 108 -6.77 -22.50 14.49
N SER A 109 -7.25 -21.30 14.18
CA SER A 109 -7.44 -20.23 15.16
C SER A 109 -8.41 -20.64 16.28
N GLU A 110 -9.53 -21.27 15.93
CA GLU A 110 -10.50 -21.78 16.90
C GLU A 110 -9.89 -22.87 17.80
N ARG A 111 -9.11 -23.79 17.22
CA ARG A 111 -8.40 -24.82 17.99
C ARG A 111 -7.43 -24.19 18.98
N LEU A 112 -6.63 -23.21 18.57
CA LEU A 112 -5.67 -22.52 19.42
C LEU A 112 -6.37 -21.77 20.57
N THR A 113 -7.51 -21.14 20.29
CA THR A 113 -8.33 -20.47 21.31
C THR A 113 -8.89 -21.46 22.32
N GLN A 114 -9.39 -22.63 21.87
CA GLN A 114 -9.88 -23.70 22.76
C GLN A 114 -8.77 -24.30 23.63
N PHE A 115 -7.54 -24.43 23.10
CA PHE A 115 -6.39 -24.90 23.89
C PHE A 115 -5.96 -23.89 24.93
N SER A 116 -6.01 -22.59 24.62
CA SER A 116 -5.63 -21.52 25.54
C SER A 116 -6.60 -21.40 26.72
N THR A 117 -7.89 -21.66 26.51
CA THR A 117 -8.92 -21.65 27.55
C THR A 117 -8.89 -22.90 28.44
N ARG A 118 -8.41 -24.03 27.93
CA ARG A 118 -8.33 -25.29 28.68
C ARG A 118 -7.08 -25.41 29.56
N ASN A 119 -5.99 -24.79 29.21
CA ASN A 119 -4.70 -24.81 29.92
C ASN A 119 -4.36 -23.46 30.54
N GLY A 120 -5.19 -22.99 31.47
CA GLY A 120 -4.81 -21.89 32.36
C GLY A 120 -3.64 -22.29 33.26
N ARG A 121 -2.44 -22.44 32.71
CA ARG A 121 -1.10 -22.33 33.31
C ARG A 121 -0.03 -22.99 32.45
N GLN A 122 1.05 -22.26 32.29
CA GLN A 122 2.39 -22.61 31.80
C GLN A 122 2.61 -22.47 30.28
N GLY A 123 3.45 -21.46 29.99
CA GLY A 123 4.02 -21.17 28.71
C GLY A 123 4.98 -22.29 28.23
N GLY A 124 4.91 -22.53 26.96
CA GLY A 124 5.79 -23.40 26.21
C GLY A 124 5.30 -23.33 24.78
N GLY A 125 5.80 -22.35 24.01
CA GLY A 125 5.44 -22.22 22.61
C GLY A 125 5.92 -23.40 21.81
N VAL A 126 4.98 -24.22 21.35
CA VAL A 126 5.23 -25.18 20.27
C VAL A 126 4.83 -24.47 18.98
N GLU A 127 5.82 -24.06 18.20
CA GLU A 127 5.58 -23.56 16.84
C GLU A 127 4.96 -24.69 15.99
N PRO A 128 3.74 -24.52 15.46
CA PRO A 128 3.24 -25.48 14.48
C PRO A 128 4.03 -25.32 13.17
N ARG A 129 4.69 -26.37 12.75
CA ARG A 129 5.27 -26.48 11.41
C ARG A 129 4.15 -26.51 10.38
N VAL A 130 3.66 -25.36 9.97
CA VAL A 130 2.72 -25.24 8.85
C VAL A 130 3.52 -25.02 7.57
N ARG A 131 3.28 -25.89 6.58
CA ARG A 131 3.88 -25.83 5.26
C ARG A 131 3.57 -24.51 4.57
N ARG A 132 4.61 -23.85 4.04
CA ARG A 132 4.52 -22.67 3.16
C ARG A 132 3.69 -23.00 1.93
N LEU A 133 2.48 -22.48 1.84
CA LEU A 133 1.62 -22.65 0.67
C LEU A 133 1.33 -21.35 -0.09
N LEU A 134 1.38 -20.18 0.57
CA LEU A 134 1.22 -18.90 -0.11
C LEU A 134 2.12 -17.83 0.54
N PRO A 135 2.62 -16.83 -0.21
CA PRO A 135 3.46 -15.76 0.35
C PRO A 135 2.75 -14.84 1.36
N HIS A 136 1.43 -15.02 1.57
CA HIS A 136 0.59 -14.18 2.44
C HIS A 136 0.10 -14.89 3.72
N ASP A 137 0.56 -16.10 3.99
CA ASP A 137 0.14 -16.93 5.11
C ASP A 137 0.25 -16.24 6.49
N ASP A 138 1.27 -15.39 6.68
CA ASP A 138 1.50 -14.72 7.96
C ASP A 138 0.49 -13.61 8.27
N ALA A 139 -0.12 -13.01 7.26
CA ALA A 139 -1.15 -11.98 7.45
C ALA A 139 -2.49 -12.61 7.85
N LEU A 140 -2.83 -13.76 7.26
CA LEU A 140 -4.04 -14.52 7.61
C LEU A 140 -3.99 -15.09 9.03
N ARG A 141 -2.81 -15.46 9.52
CA ARG A 141 -2.61 -15.99 10.88
C ARG A 141 -2.84 -14.98 12.01
N ARG A 142 -2.88 -13.70 11.70
CA ARG A 142 -3.05 -12.61 12.66
C ARG A 142 -4.45 -12.02 12.66
N LEU A 143 -5.40 -12.68 11.99
CA LEU A 143 -6.78 -12.21 11.98
C LEU A 143 -7.34 -12.23 13.39
N SER A 144 -7.78 -11.07 13.85
CA SER A 144 -8.60 -10.95 15.05
C SER A 144 -9.95 -11.66 14.81
N PRO A 145 -10.55 -12.25 15.83
CA PRO A 145 -11.93 -12.77 15.74
C PRO A 145 -12.95 -11.72 15.27
N ASP A 146 -12.62 -10.44 15.47
CA ASP A 146 -13.43 -9.28 15.06
C ASP A 146 -13.06 -8.74 13.67
N ALA A 147 -12.19 -9.44 12.92
CA ALA A 147 -11.84 -9.02 11.57
C ALA A 147 -13.05 -9.14 10.63
N PRO A 148 -13.27 -8.16 9.74
CA PRO A 148 -14.33 -8.25 8.74
C PRO A 148 -14.06 -9.45 7.81
N PRO A 149 -15.11 -10.04 7.20
CA PRO A 149 -14.96 -11.14 6.28
C PRO A 149 -14.06 -10.72 5.10
N MET A 150 -13.17 -11.61 4.70
CA MET A 150 -12.28 -11.37 3.58
C MET A 150 -13.09 -11.31 2.27
N GLN A 151 -12.90 -10.26 1.52
CA GLN A 151 -13.43 -10.08 0.16
C GLN A 151 -12.35 -10.41 -0.86
N VAL A 152 -12.74 -10.88 -2.03
CA VAL A 152 -11.82 -11.07 -3.17
C VAL A 152 -12.16 -10.05 -4.23
N ILE A 153 -11.17 -9.27 -4.65
CA ILE A 153 -11.33 -8.18 -5.62
C ILE A 153 -10.38 -8.46 -6.78
N PHE A 154 -10.92 -8.44 -8.00
CA PHE A 154 -10.16 -8.58 -9.24
C PHE A 154 -10.02 -7.21 -9.89
N GLY A 155 -8.77 -6.75 -10.00
CA GLY A 155 -8.43 -5.42 -10.49
C GLY A 155 -8.12 -4.44 -9.36
N VAL A 156 -7.03 -3.70 -9.52
CA VAL A 156 -6.66 -2.62 -8.59
C VAL A 156 -7.61 -1.44 -8.73
N GLU A 157 -8.16 -1.23 -9.92
CA GLU A 157 -9.15 -0.20 -10.23
C GLU A 157 -10.45 -0.44 -9.46
N ASP A 158 -10.92 -1.69 -9.37
CA ASP A 158 -12.13 -2.05 -8.63
C ASP A 158 -11.93 -1.83 -7.12
N LEU A 159 -10.76 -2.20 -6.60
CA LEU A 159 -10.41 -1.86 -5.22
C LEU A 159 -10.41 -0.34 -5.01
N THR A 160 -9.81 0.42 -5.93
CA THR A 160 -9.73 1.88 -5.84
C THR A 160 -11.11 2.50 -5.83
N ALA A 161 -12.00 2.08 -6.73
CA ALA A 161 -13.38 2.55 -6.79
C ALA A 161 -14.17 2.22 -5.51
N LEU A 162 -14.01 0.99 -4.99
CA LEU A 162 -14.63 0.61 -3.72
C LEU A 162 -14.13 1.49 -2.57
N VAL A 163 -12.82 1.66 -2.44
CA VAL A 163 -12.22 2.49 -1.39
C VAL A 163 -12.69 3.94 -1.50
N GLU A 164 -12.67 4.53 -2.71
CA GLU A 164 -13.17 5.89 -2.94
C GLU A 164 -14.64 6.07 -2.55
N SER A 165 -15.47 5.04 -2.72
CA SER A 165 -16.88 5.06 -2.32
C SER A 165 -17.09 5.09 -0.81
N LEU A 166 -16.10 4.62 -0.03
CA LEU A 166 -16.13 4.59 1.43
C LEU A 166 -15.54 5.85 2.08
N LEU A 167 -14.86 6.70 1.30
CA LEU A 167 -14.23 7.91 1.79
C LEU A 167 -15.21 9.09 1.79
N ASP A 168 -15.14 9.91 2.84
CA ASP A 168 -15.77 11.22 2.78
C ASP A 168 -15.00 12.19 1.87
N ASP A 169 -15.62 13.35 1.54
CA ASP A 169 -15.01 14.28 0.61
C ASP A 169 -13.69 14.89 1.09
N GLU A 170 -13.47 14.98 2.38
CA GLU A 170 -12.24 15.50 2.97
C GLU A 170 -11.11 14.45 2.98
N GLU A 171 -11.45 13.17 3.02
CA GLU A 171 -10.52 12.04 2.97
C GLU A 171 -10.07 11.70 1.55
N LYS A 172 -10.86 12.04 0.53
CA LYS A 172 -10.51 11.76 -0.88
C LYS A 172 -9.18 12.36 -1.28
N LEU A 173 -8.59 11.79 -2.32
CA LEU A 173 -7.30 12.21 -2.84
C LEU A 173 -7.29 13.70 -3.22
N GLY A 174 -6.38 14.44 -2.61
CA GLY A 174 -5.97 15.78 -3.01
C GLY A 174 -4.56 15.77 -3.56
N ARG A 175 -4.25 16.73 -4.43
CA ARG A 175 -2.93 16.90 -5.04
C ARG A 175 -2.53 18.37 -5.04
N VAL A 176 -1.23 18.63 -4.83
CA VAL A 176 -0.61 19.92 -5.07
C VAL A 176 0.74 19.70 -5.75
N ALA A 177 1.02 20.47 -6.77
CA ALA A 177 2.27 20.42 -7.50
C ALA A 177 3.07 21.71 -7.30
N LEU A 178 4.37 21.57 -7.10
CA LEU A 178 5.35 22.65 -7.13
C LEU A 178 6.23 22.44 -8.35
N SER A 179 6.03 23.27 -9.38
CA SER A 179 6.82 23.20 -10.60
C SER A 179 7.81 24.35 -10.67
N MET A 180 8.98 24.07 -11.26
CA MET A 180 9.98 25.05 -11.60
C MET A 180 10.52 24.78 -13.01
N LYS A 181 10.87 25.85 -13.74
CA LYS A 181 11.61 25.68 -14.99
C LYS A 181 12.94 25.00 -14.69
N ALA A 182 13.38 24.14 -15.61
CA ALA A 182 14.61 23.38 -15.45
C ALA A 182 15.79 24.32 -15.17
N SER A 183 16.14 24.37 -13.91
CA SER A 183 17.28 25.11 -13.34
C SER A 183 18.31 24.08 -12.88
N GLY A 184 19.44 24.58 -12.39
CA GLY A 184 20.54 23.71 -11.97
C GLY A 184 20.13 22.69 -10.88
N GLU A 185 20.92 21.63 -10.77
CA GLU A 185 20.66 20.53 -9.81
C GLU A 185 20.55 21.01 -8.35
N ALA A 186 21.24 22.07 -7.99
CA ALA A 186 21.18 22.66 -6.65
C ALA A 186 19.77 23.19 -6.32
N GLU A 187 19.11 23.83 -7.30
CA GLU A 187 17.75 24.35 -7.11
C GLU A 187 16.72 23.23 -7.07
N ARG A 188 16.87 22.19 -7.88
CA ARG A 188 16.04 20.97 -7.82
C ARG A 188 16.10 20.31 -6.45
N ARG A 189 17.30 20.12 -5.90
CA ARG A 189 17.50 19.57 -4.54
C ARG A 189 16.86 20.47 -3.48
N ARG A 190 16.96 21.79 -3.64
CA ARG A 190 16.33 22.74 -2.71
C ARG A 190 14.81 22.63 -2.75
N LEU A 191 14.21 22.59 -3.94
CA LEU A 191 12.76 22.41 -4.09
C LEU A 191 12.30 21.11 -3.46
N LEU A 192 12.98 20.00 -3.78
CA LEU A 192 12.66 18.69 -3.21
C LEU A 192 12.77 18.71 -1.68
N SER A 193 13.84 19.29 -1.12
CA SER A 193 14.03 19.38 0.32
C SER A 193 12.91 20.18 1.02
N VAL A 194 12.48 21.28 0.41
CA VAL A 194 11.35 22.07 0.93
C VAL A 194 10.06 21.30 0.84
N ALA A 195 9.77 20.68 -0.33
CA ALA A 195 8.55 19.89 -0.54
C ALA A 195 8.48 18.69 0.41
N THR A 196 9.59 17.97 0.60
CA THR A 196 9.66 16.83 1.53
C THR A 196 9.34 17.26 2.95
N ARG A 197 9.94 18.36 3.43
CA ARG A 197 9.65 18.87 4.78
C ARG A 197 8.20 19.29 4.96
N LEU A 198 7.62 19.93 3.96
CA LEU A 198 6.21 20.34 4.00
C LEU A 198 5.28 19.10 3.97
N ALA A 199 5.61 18.14 3.16
CA ALA A 199 4.85 16.90 3.06
C ALA A 199 4.92 16.07 4.35
N GLU A 200 6.09 15.97 4.99
CA GLU A 200 6.25 15.32 6.29
C GLU A 200 5.38 15.98 7.36
N GLN A 201 5.37 17.32 7.42
CA GLN A 201 4.53 18.05 8.37
C GLN A 201 3.03 17.86 8.12
N ALA A 202 2.64 17.72 6.85
CA ALA A 202 1.25 17.52 6.43
C ALA A 202 0.86 16.03 6.34
N HIS A 203 1.78 15.10 6.60
CA HIS A 203 1.60 13.66 6.37
C HIS A 203 1.14 13.35 4.93
N CYS A 204 1.78 13.98 3.96
CA CYS A 204 1.55 13.79 2.54
C CYS A 204 2.69 12.99 1.91
N LEU A 205 2.39 12.33 0.80
CA LEU A 205 3.38 11.68 -0.05
C LEU A 205 4.04 12.70 -0.97
N VAL A 206 5.29 12.42 -1.35
CA VAL A 206 6.03 13.21 -2.33
C VAL A 206 6.43 12.32 -3.50
N GLU A 207 6.17 12.80 -4.69
CA GLU A 207 6.66 12.23 -5.94
C GLU A 207 7.34 13.29 -6.78
N VAL A 208 8.34 12.89 -7.54
CA VAL A 208 9.12 13.80 -8.40
C VAL A 208 8.92 13.41 -9.84
N GLU A 209 8.57 14.39 -10.65
CA GLU A 209 8.51 14.30 -12.10
C GLU A 209 9.61 15.19 -12.70
N ASP A 210 10.59 14.58 -13.35
CA ASP A 210 11.65 15.30 -14.05
C ASP A 210 11.44 15.16 -15.55
N LEU A 211 10.76 16.13 -16.13
CA LEU A 211 10.48 16.21 -17.56
C LEU A 211 11.48 17.16 -18.24
N PRO A 212 11.76 16.96 -19.54
CA PRO A 212 12.60 17.89 -20.28
C PRO A 212 12.08 19.34 -20.22
N GLY A 213 12.79 20.19 -19.50
CA GLY A 213 12.45 21.61 -19.34
C GLY A 213 11.62 21.95 -18.11
N GLU A 214 11.11 20.99 -17.37
CA GLU A 214 10.31 21.20 -16.17
C GLU A 214 10.62 20.15 -15.09
N TYR A 215 10.81 20.63 -13.87
CA TYR A 215 10.97 19.79 -12.68
C TYR A 215 9.80 20.04 -11.75
N THR A 216 9.01 19.00 -11.52
CA THR A 216 7.80 19.09 -10.71
C THR A 216 7.88 18.15 -9.51
N VAL A 217 7.57 18.68 -8.33
CA VAL A 217 7.38 17.89 -7.12
C VAL A 217 5.90 17.87 -6.81
N GLN A 218 5.31 16.69 -6.88
CA GLN A 218 3.91 16.46 -6.57
C GLN A 218 3.77 15.98 -5.12
N MET A 219 2.77 16.51 -4.41
CA MET A 219 2.43 16.08 -3.06
C MET A 219 0.99 15.58 -3.06
N TYR A 220 0.77 14.42 -2.45
CA TYR A 220 -0.52 13.75 -2.38
C TYR A 220 -0.92 13.51 -0.93
N GLY A 221 -2.19 13.64 -0.64
CA GLY A 221 -2.75 13.34 0.67
C GLY A 221 -4.26 13.48 0.67
N SER A 222 -4.91 13.55 1.83
CA SER A 222 -6.34 13.89 1.87
C SER A 222 -6.58 15.32 1.38
N ARG A 223 -7.74 15.58 0.83
CA ARG A 223 -8.15 16.94 0.42
C ARG A 223 -8.00 17.95 1.55
N ALA A 224 -8.35 17.55 2.78
CA ALA A 224 -8.18 18.39 3.96
C ALA A 224 -6.72 18.79 4.18
N ARG A 225 -5.80 17.84 4.15
CA ARG A 225 -4.35 18.07 4.33
C ARG A 225 -3.76 18.91 3.19
N ILE A 226 -4.12 18.61 1.95
CA ILE A 226 -3.66 19.35 0.78
C ILE A 226 -4.16 20.80 0.80
N ARG A 227 -5.38 21.04 1.27
CA ARG A 227 -5.92 22.40 1.45
C ARG A 227 -5.11 23.19 2.48
N GLN A 228 -4.82 22.58 3.65
CA GLN A 228 -3.98 23.21 4.68
C GLN A 228 -2.58 23.52 4.16
N LEU A 229 -1.98 22.57 3.41
CA LEU A 229 -0.68 22.77 2.77
C LEU A 229 -0.70 23.91 1.76
N GLY A 230 -1.74 23.99 0.93
CA GLY A 230 -1.93 25.07 -0.04
C GLY A 230 -2.08 26.46 0.61
N GLU A 231 -2.72 26.55 1.75
CA GLU A 231 -2.82 27.80 2.54
C GLU A 231 -1.45 28.20 3.12
N ALA A 232 -0.70 27.24 3.68
CA ALA A 232 0.63 27.49 4.19
C ALA A 232 1.60 27.97 3.09
N LEU A 233 1.54 27.37 1.89
CA LEU A 233 2.34 27.80 0.72
C LEU A 233 2.00 29.22 0.26
N LYS A 234 0.71 29.60 0.27
CA LYS A 234 0.29 30.98 -0.07
C LYS A 234 0.82 32.00 0.92
N LEU A 235 0.87 31.66 2.22
CA LEU A 235 1.43 32.53 3.24
C LEU A 235 2.95 32.72 3.06
N LEU A 236 3.67 31.67 2.76
CA LEU A 236 5.12 31.74 2.48
C LEU A 236 5.43 32.60 1.25
N HIS A 237 4.61 32.51 0.20
CA HIS A 237 4.78 33.33 -1.02
C HIS A 237 4.49 34.82 -0.81
N ARG A 238 3.67 35.19 0.19
CA ARG A 238 3.37 36.60 0.53
C ARG A 238 4.38 37.23 1.48
N ALA A 239 5.18 36.41 2.16
CA ALA A 239 6.16 36.85 3.16
C ALA A 239 7.59 37.01 2.60
N GLY A 240 7.85 36.57 1.38
CA GLY A 240 9.14 36.70 0.64
C GLY A 240 9.03 37.69 -0.50
#